data_d9c9cedf210b348e51f0e0d9c78fe34a
#
_entry.id   d9c9cedf210b348e51f0e0d9c78fe34a
#
_cell.length_a   1.000
_cell.length_b   1.000
_cell.length_c   1.000
_cell.angle_alpha   90.00
_cell.angle_beta   90.00
_cell.angle_gamma   90.00
#
_symmetry.space_group_name_H-M   'P 1'
#
loop_
_entity.id
_entity.type
_entity.pdbx_description
1 polymer ?
#
loop_
_entity_poly.entity_id
_entity_poly.type
_entity_poly.pdbx_seq_one_letter_code
_entity_poly.pdbx_strand_id
1 'polypeptide(L)'
;MTYSNTNKKLYDDIALWEKTDGRDLFLEMPLKEKLSPRILDFGYGFGEQLFALANAYPKGKIFGIDGSPYCQKEVSDKITQRKISNITLINKIVNDLSDFEDDSMDLVLLYDALHATSNKYMLYEESHRILKTGGLLSILPVHLSNWRDRQGKKKTYTPKLIQAEIEEYGFSYASTCTQKGVHWEKCHTLYYIKKGNITFDILEKVDVMNFVKK
;
A
#
# COMPACT_ATOMS: atom_id res chain seq x y z
N MET A 1 -7.53 13.50 21.60
CA MET A 1 -8.90 12.98 21.30
C MET A 1 -9.12 11.72 22.12
N THR A 2 -10.19 11.70 22.93
CA THR A 2 -10.59 10.50 23.68
C THR A 2 -11.37 9.60 22.74
N TYR A 3 -10.77 8.51 22.31
CA TYR A 3 -11.42 7.48 21.51
C TYR A 3 -12.49 6.76 22.34
N SER A 4 -13.65 6.46 21.76
CA SER A 4 -14.64 5.59 22.41
C SER A 4 -14.02 4.19 22.62
N ASN A 5 -14.50 3.42 23.61
CA ASN A 5 -14.00 2.08 23.91
C ASN A 5 -14.05 1.12 22.70
N THR A 6 -15.00 1.31 21.78
CA THR A 6 -15.14 0.56 20.55
C THR A 6 -13.97 0.82 19.59
N ASN A 7 -13.53 2.07 19.49
CA ASN A 7 -12.39 2.44 18.65
C ASN A 7 -11.07 1.92 19.23
N LYS A 8 -10.92 1.87 20.56
CA LYS A 8 -9.69 1.37 21.19
C LYS A 8 -9.41 -0.07 20.79
N LYS A 9 -10.42 -0.96 20.89
CA LYS A 9 -10.24 -2.37 20.50
C LYS A 9 -9.78 -2.50 19.05
N LEU A 10 -10.38 -1.75 18.13
CA LEU A 10 -10.03 -1.79 16.71
C LEU A 10 -8.56 -1.35 16.47
N TYR A 11 -8.10 -0.30 17.15
CA TYR A 11 -6.70 0.13 17.07
C TYR A 11 -5.74 -0.90 17.66
N ASP A 12 -6.13 -1.56 18.75
CA ASP A 12 -5.32 -2.64 19.34
C ASP A 12 -5.26 -3.84 18.38
N ASP A 13 -6.36 -4.20 17.71
CA ASP A 13 -6.43 -5.26 16.71
C ASP A 13 -5.56 -4.94 15.48
N ILE A 14 -5.56 -3.70 14.98
CA ILE A 14 -4.68 -3.25 13.90
C ILE A 14 -3.22 -3.31 14.33
N ALA A 15 -2.88 -2.82 15.53
CA ALA A 15 -1.53 -2.85 16.03
C ALA A 15 -1.01 -4.30 16.27
N LEU A 16 -1.90 -5.24 16.53
CA LEU A 16 -1.59 -6.66 16.57
C LEU A 16 -1.34 -7.20 15.16
N TRP A 17 -2.23 -6.88 14.20
CA TRP A 17 -2.09 -7.26 12.80
C TRP A 17 -0.74 -6.80 12.21
N GLU A 18 -0.32 -5.57 12.47
CA GLU A 18 0.98 -5.03 12.03
C GLU A 18 2.17 -5.90 12.47
N LYS A 19 2.07 -6.60 13.60
CA LYS A 19 3.13 -7.43 14.18
C LYS A 19 2.99 -8.91 13.88
N THR A 20 1.86 -9.33 13.35
CA THR A 20 1.50 -10.73 13.07
C THR A 20 1.18 -10.91 11.58
N ASP A 21 -0.09 -11.04 11.22
CA ASP A 21 -0.54 -11.35 9.86
C ASP A 21 0.02 -10.36 8.81
N GLY A 22 0.07 -9.07 9.10
CA GLY A 22 0.62 -8.06 8.19
C GLY A 22 2.12 -8.18 8.00
N ARG A 23 2.87 -8.41 9.10
CA ARG A 23 4.31 -8.69 9.02
C ARG A 23 4.58 -9.97 8.23
N ASP A 24 3.84 -11.03 8.51
CA ASP A 24 4.05 -12.34 7.91
C ASP A 24 3.69 -12.33 6.42
N LEU A 25 2.64 -11.60 6.02
CA LEU A 25 2.33 -11.34 4.62
C LEU A 25 3.55 -10.83 3.83
N PHE A 26 4.27 -9.84 4.38
CA PHE A 26 5.43 -9.27 3.70
C PHE A 26 6.65 -10.20 3.73
N LEU A 27 6.85 -10.98 4.80
CA LEU A 27 7.94 -11.95 4.87
C LEU A 27 7.75 -13.14 3.90
N GLU A 28 6.51 -13.50 3.59
CA GLU A 28 6.17 -14.57 2.64
C GLU A 28 6.33 -14.14 1.17
N MET A 29 6.36 -12.83 0.88
CA MET A 29 6.56 -12.35 -0.49
C MET A 29 7.88 -12.83 -1.08
N PRO A 30 7.90 -13.18 -2.38
CA PRO A 30 9.11 -13.68 -3.07
C PRO A 30 10.09 -12.53 -3.38
N LEU A 31 10.42 -11.72 -2.40
CA LEU A 31 11.36 -10.61 -2.52
C LEU A 31 12.79 -11.15 -2.58
N LYS A 32 13.61 -10.68 -3.54
CA LYS A 32 15.01 -11.09 -3.67
C LYS A 32 15.88 -10.51 -2.55
N GLU A 33 15.76 -9.20 -2.31
CA GLU A 33 16.43 -8.53 -1.19
C GLU A 33 15.53 -8.56 0.05
N LYS A 34 15.91 -9.36 1.04
CA LYS A 34 15.15 -9.51 2.30
C LYS A 34 15.81 -8.89 3.51
N LEU A 35 17.10 -8.57 3.42
CA LEU A 35 17.83 -8.06 4.58
C LEU A 35 17.61 -6.56 4.78
N SER A 36 17.74 -5.78 3.71
CA SER A 36 17.63 -4.32 3.75
C SER A 36 16.91 -3.77 2.51
N PRO A 37 15.67 -4.24 2.21
CA PRO A 37 14.98 -3.83 0.99
C PRO A 37 14.61 -2.34 1.04
N ARG A 38 14.54 -1.75 -0.15
CA ARG A 38 13.95 -0.42 -0.36
C ARG A 38 12.53 -0.59 -0.85
N ILE A 39 11.58 -0.07 -0.10
CA ILE A 39 10.15 -0.34 -0.30
C ILE A 39 9.40 0.99 -0.40
N LEU A 40 8.49 1.08 -1.36
CA LEU A 40 7.54 2.19 -1.49
C LEU A 40 6.12 1.69 -1.21
N ASP A 41 5.44 2.35 -0.29
CA ASP A 41 4.00 2.23 -0.06
C ASP A 41 3.30 3.48 -0.60
N PHE A 42 2.53 3.31 -1.66
CA PHE A 42 1.81 4.39 -2.32
C PHE A 42 0.37 4.48 -1.82
N GLY A 43 0.01 5.64 -1.26
CA GLY A 43 -1.29 5.85 -0.62
C GLY A 43 -1.32 5.23 0.78
N TYR A 44 -0.29 5.48 1.60
CA TYR A 44 -0.11 4.81 2.88
C TYR A 44 -1.22 5.05 3.91
N GLY A 45 -2.12 6.01 3.69
CA GLY A 45 -3.22 6.29 4.59
C GLY A 45 -2.79 6.47 6.06
N PHE A 46 -3.26 5.63 6.98
CA PHE A 46 -2.87 5.67 8.40
C PHE A 46 -1.68 4.78 8.75
N GLY A 47 -1.03 4.20 7.73
CA GLY A 47 0.29 3.59 7.83
C GLY A 47 0.30 2.14 8.27
N GLU A 48 -0.82 1.41 8.25
CA GLU A 48 -0.86 0.01 8.67
C GLU A 48 0.19 -0.82 7.94
N GLN A 49 0.28 -0.68 6.60
CA GLN A 49 1.26 -1.37 5.79
C GLN A 49 2.68 -0.90 6.10
N LEU A 50 2.90 0.41 6.30
CA LEU A 50 4.23 0.93 6.67
C LEU A 50 4.74 0.32 7.97
N PHE A 51 3.88 0.19 8.99
CA PHE A 51 4.28 -0.39 10.27
C PHE A 51 4.48 -1.90 10.18
N ALA A 52 3.66 -2.60 9.41
CA ALA A 52 3.85 -4.03 9.15
C ALA A 52 5.16 -4.28 8.40
N LEU A 53 5.49 -3.47 7.38
CA LEU A 53 6.76 -3.50 6.66
C LEU A 53 7.95 -3.21 7.58
N ALA A 54 7.84 -2.22 8.48
CA ALA A 54 8.90 -1.91 9.44
C ALA A 54 9.17 -3.06 10.40
N ASN A 55 8.13 -3.81 10.78
CA ASN A 55 8.26 -5.03 11.59
C ASN A 55 8.86 -6.20 10.78
N ALA A 56 8.50 -6.33 9.50
CA ALA A 56 9.03 -7.38 8.62
C ALA A 56 10.51 -7.14 8.26
N TYR A 57 10.87 -5.89 7.99
CA TYR A 57 12.19 -5.50 7.49
C TYR A 57 12.82 -4.39 8.34
N PRO A 58 13.29 -4.69 9.55
CA PRO A 58 13.81 -3.68 10.49
C PRO A 58 15.07 -2.97 9.98
N LYS A 59 15.78 -3.53 9.00
CA LYS A 59 16.93 -2.91 8.33
C LYS A 59 16.56 -2.33 6.96
N GLY A 60 15.33 -2.52 6.48
CA GLY A 60 14.82 -1.97 5.24
C GLY A 60 14.66 -0.46 5.29
N LYS A 61 14.59 0.18 4.13
CA LYS A 61 14.24 1.59 3.96
C LYS A 61 12.84 1.67 3.37
N ILE A 62 11.89 2.17 4.13
CA ILE A 62 10.48 2.20 3.76
C ILE A 62 10.09 3.65 3.49
N PHE A 63 9.54 3.89 2.32
CA PHE A 63 9.04 5.19 1.88
C PHE A 63 7.52 5.11 1.78
N GLY A 64 6.83 6.10 2.33
CA GLY A 64 5.38 6.23 2.19
C GLY A 64 5.05 7.53 1.48
N ILE A 65 4.21 7.47 0.44
CA ILE A 65 3.66 8.64 -0.23
C ILE A 65 2.16 8.73 0.03
N ASP A 66 1.69 9.88 0.49
CA ASP A 66 0.26 10.19 0.62
C ASP A 66 0.03 11.69 0.48
N GLY A 67 -1.07 12.07 -0.15
CA GLY A 67 -1.45 13.47 -0.36
C GLY A 67 -2.19 14.10 0.81
N SER A 68 -2.56 13.33 1.84
CA SER A 68 -3.33 13.80 2.99
C SER A 68 -2.43 14.35 4.10
N PRO A 69 -2.47 15.66 4.38
CA PRO A 69 -1.74 16.22 5.53
C PRO A 69 -2.19 15.63 6.86
N TYR A 70 -3.45 15.16 6.94
CA TYR A 70 -3.98 14.50 8.13
C TYR A 70 -3.35 13.13 8.33
N CYS A 71 -3.31 12.29 7.28
CA CYS A 71 -2.63 10.99 7.33
C CYS A 71 -1.16 11.15 7.67
N GLN A 72 -0.48 12.12 7.07
CA GLN A 72 0.92 12.43 7.36
C GLN A 72 1.12 12.73 8.85
N LYS A 73 0.27 13.61 9.43
CA LYS A 73 0.39 13.96 10.84
C LYS A 73 0.20 12.74 11.74
N GLU A 74 -0.87 11.96 11.53
CA GLU A 74 -1.18 10.78 12.33
C GLU A 74 -0.06 9.72 12.26
N VAL A 75 0.48 9.46 11.07
CA VAL A 75 1.55 8.49 10.90
C VAL A 75 2.87 9.00 11.47
N SER A 76 3.19 10.29 11.30
CA SER A 76 4.38 10.92 11.89
C SER A 76 4.36 10.85 13.42
N ASP A 77 3.21 11.12 14.04
CA ASP A 77 3.02 11.02 15.49
C ASP A 77 3.25 9.57 15.97
N LYS A 78 2.69 8.57 15.26
CA LYS A 78 2.91 7.14 15.56
C LYS A 78 4.39 6.73 15.39
N ILE A 79 5.07 7.17 14.33
CA ILE A 79 6.51 6.92 14.10
C ILE A 79 7.33 7.43 15.27
N THR A 80 7.07 8.67 15.70
CA THR A 80 7.77 9.30 16.84
C THR A 80 7.50 8.56 18.14
N GLN A 81 6.24 8.26 18.44
CA GLN A 81 5.84 7.55 19.65
C GLN A 81 6.45 6.15 19.74
N ARG A 82 6.49 5.43 18.60
CA ARG A 82 7.02 4.06 18.51
C ARG A 82 8.55 4.01 18.30
N LYS A 83 9.21 5.17 18.14
CA LYS A 83 10.66 5.31 17.88
C LYS A 83 11.11 4.52 16.64
N ILE A 84 10.31 4.55 15.58
CA ILE A 84 10.64 3.88 14.31
C ILE A 84 11.56 4.80 13.49
N SER A 85 12.68 4.26 12.99
CA SER A 85 13.71 5.05 12.31
C SER A 85 13.87 4.74 10.82
N ASN A 86 13.19 3.73 10.31
CA ASN A 86 13.35 3.24 8.94
C ASN A 86 12.19 3.57 8.01
N ILE A 87 11.27 4.45 8.43
CA ILE A 87 10.16 4.96 7.61
C ILE A 87 10.42 6.42 7.28
N THR A 88 10.29 6.78 6.00
CA THR A 88 10.32 8.15 5.49
C THR A 88 8.99 8.49 4.84
N LEU A 89 8.33 9.56 5.29
CA LEU A 89 7.06 10.02 4.73
C LEU A 89 7.27 11.16 3.73
N ILE A 90 6.59 11.06 2.59
CA ILE A 90 6.54 12.08 1.54
C ILE A 90 5.09 12.53 1.40
N ASN A 91 4.84 13.80 1.70
CA ASN A 91 3.50 14.38 1.58
C ASN A 91 3.38 15.10 0.25
N LYS A 92 2.82 14.42 -0.73
CA LYS A 92 2.45 15.04 -2.00
C LYS A 92 1.29 14.32 -2.67
N ILE A 93 0.47 15.08 -3.40
CA ILE A 93 -0.48 14.50 -4.36
C ILE A 93 0.34 14.05 -5.55
N VAL A 94 0.30 12.76 -5.86
CA VAL A 94 1.22 12.15 -6.81
C VAL A 94 0.69 12.24 -8.23
N ASN A 95 1.46 12.94 -9.06
CA ASN A 95 1.32 12.88 -10.52
C ASN A 95 2.45 12.05 -11.16
N ASP A 96 3.50 11.74 -10.39
CA ASP A 96 4.67 10.98 -10.81
C ASP A 96 5.43 10.43 -9.57
N LEU A 97 6.41 9.58 -9.77
CA LEU A 97 7.33 9.09 -8.74
C LEU A 97 8.76 9.63 -8.95
N SER A 98 8.87 10.86 -9.44
CA SER A 98 10.16 11.50 -9.78
C SER A 98 11.10 11.69 -8.59
N ASP A 99 10.63 11.53 -7.35
CA ASP A 99 11.48 11.50 -6.15
C ASP A 99 12.39 10.26 -6.09
N PHE A 100 12.12 9.24 -6.92
CA PHE A 100 12.85 7.98 -6.93
C PHE A 100 13.56 7.78 -8.25
N GLU A 101 14.82 7.35 -8.14
CA GLU A 101 15.65 6.98 -9.29
C GLU A 101 15.13 5.68 -9.93
N ASP A 102 15.46 5.49 -11.21
CA ASP A 102 15.20 4.24 -11.92
C ASP A 102 15.90 3.08 -11.20
N ASP A 103 15.31 1.90 -11.25
CA ASP A 103 15.87 0.66 -10.69
C ASP A 103 16.34 0.79 -9.22
N SER A 104 15.63 1.59 -8.42
CA SER A 104 16.02 1.91 -7.04
C SER A 104 15.23 1.15 -5.97
N MET A 105 14.06 0.59 -6.29
CA MET A 105 13.16 -0.06 -5.33
C MET A 105 13.15 -1.58 -5.50
N ASP A 106 13.02 -2.30 -4.39
CA ASP A 106 12.87 -3.76 -4.36
C ASP A 106 11.39 -4.18 -4.33
N LEU A 107 10.52 -3.31 -3.76
CA LEU A 107 9.08 -3.54 -3.65
C LEU A 107 8.33 -2.22 -3.78
N VAL A 108 7.24 -2.23 -4.54
CA VAL A 108 6.24 -1.15 -4.59
C VAL A 108 4.89 -1.73 -4.21
N LEU A 109 4.20 -1.11 -3.27
CA LEU A 109 2.82 -1.44 -2.88
C LEU A 109 1.84 -0.44 -3.48
N LEU A 110 0.77 -0.95 -4.10
CA LEU A 110 -0.39 -0.19 -4.53
C LEU A 110 -1.65 -0.78 -3.85
N TYR A 111 -1.68 -0.65 -2.51
CA TYR A 111 -2.74 -1.23 -1.70
C TYR A 111 -3.84 -0.21 -1.48
N ASP A 112 -5.07 -0.59 -1.87
CA ASP A 112 -6.26 0.27 -1.76
C ASP A 112 -6.11 1.69 -2.36
N ALA A 113 -5.18 1.89 -3.29
CA ALA A 113 -4.84 3.19 -3.87
C ALA A 113 -5.34 3.36 -5.31
N LEU A 114 -5.43 2.27 -6.07
CA LEU A 114 -5.71 2.33 -7.52
C LEU A 114 -7.10 2.86 -7.87
N HIS A 115 -8.07 2.71 -6.98
CA HIS A 115 -9.42 3.23 -7.18
C HIS A 115 -9.53 4.75 -6.94
N ALA A 116 -8.58 5.31 -6.19
CA ALA A 116 -8.55 6.72 -5.80
C ALA A 116 -7.76 7.60 -6.77
N THR A 117 -6.93 6.99 -7.64
CA THR A 117 -6.17 7.73 -8.65
C THR A 117 -6.97 7.96 -9.92
N SER A 118 -6.77 9.13 -10.54
CA SER A 118 -7.32 9.43 -11.85
C SER A 118 -6.60 8.68 -12.98
N ASN A 119 -5.38 8.21 -12.75
CA ASN A 119 -4.54 7.54 -13.73
C ASN A 119 -3.73 6.40 -13.11
N LYS A 120 -4.35 5.24 -12.91
CA LYS A 120 -3.65 4.05 -12.41
C LYS A 120 -2.56 3.54 -13.36
N TYR A 121 -2.67 3.82 -14.64
CA TYR A 121 -1.69 3.39 -15.66
C TYR A 121 -0.34 4.09 -15.50
N MET A 122 -0.36 5.37 -15.13
CA MET A 122 0.85 6.09 -14.74
C MET A 122 1.54 5.40 -13.55
N LEU A 123 0.77 4.91 -12.56
CA LEU A 123 1.35 4.19 -11.43
C LEU A 123 2.01 2.87 -11.84
N TYR A 124 1.48 2.16 -12.85
CA TYR A 124 2.12 0.96 -13.38
C TYR A 124 3.45 1.30 -14.09
N GLU A 125 3.44 2.34 -14.96
CA GLU A 125 4.63 2.82 -15.67
C GLU A 125 5.72 3.26 -14.70
N GLU A 126 5.39 4.11 -13.75
CA GLU A 126 6.32 4.62 -12.76
C GLU A 126 6.80 3.53 -11.80
N SER A 127 5.92 2.62 -11.37
CA SER A 127 6.33 1.46 -10.57
C SER A 127 7.32 0.59 -11.35
N HIS A 128 7.10 0.39 -12.65
CA HIS A 128 8.05 -0.34 -13.49
C HIS A 128 9.39 0.41 -13.58
N ARG A 129 9.38 1.71 -13.77
CA ARG A 129 10.60 2.51 -13.86
C ARG A 129 11.46 2.40 -12.60
N ILE A 130 10.86 2.62 -11.41
CA ILE A 130 11.61 2.67 -10.15
C ILE A 130 11.97 1.30 -9.57
N LEU A 131 11.25 0.23 -9.94
CA LEU A 131 11.58 -1.12 -9.49
C LEU A 131 12.85 -1.63 -10.17
N LYS A 132 13.70 -2.30 -9.42
CA LYS A 132 14.83 -3.07 -9.95
C LYS A 132 14.33 -4.24 -10.81
N THR A 133 15.12 -4.69 -11.76
CA THR A 133 14.84 -5.96 -12.46
C THR A 133 14.72 -7.10 -11.45
N GLY A 134 13.59 -7.78 -11.47
CA GLY A 134 13.20 -8.80 -10.49
C GLY A 134 12.65 -8.24 -9.18
N GLY A 135 12.47 -6.93 -9.07
CA GLY A 135 11.70 -6.29 -7.99
C GLY A 135 10.19 -6.57 -8.12
N LEU A 136 9.46 -6.41 -7.05
CA LEU A 136 8.04 -6.76 -6.97
C LEU A 136 7.14 -5.52 -7.00
N LEU A 137 6.11 -5.59 -7.83
CA LEU A 137 4.90 -4.78 -7.69
C LEU A 137 3.85 -5.62 -6.97
N SER A 138 3.35 -5.13 -5.83
CA SER A 138 2.32 -5.81 -5.04
C SER A 138 1.05 -4.98 -5.01
N ILE A 139 -0.09 -5.61 -5.28
CA ILE A 139 -1.38 -4.94 -5.44
C ILE A 139 -2.43 -5.60 -4.55
N LEU A 140 -3.15 -4.80 -3.80
CA LEU A 140 -4.38 -5.22 -3.13
C LEU A 140 -5.58 -4.74 -3.95
N PRO A 141 -6.23 -5.63 -4.72
CA PRO A 141 -7.30 -5.27 -5.65
C PRO A 141 -8.65 -5.17 -4.95
N VAL A 142 -8.87 -4.08 -4.22
CA VAL A 142 -10.14 -3.75 -3.58
C VAL A 142 -10.88 -2.66 -4.36
N HIS A 143 -12.15 -2.41 -4.04
CA HIS A 143 -12.99 -1.40 -4.68
C HIS A 143 -13.05 -1.47 -6.22
N LEU A 144 -13.02 -2.68 -6.78
CA LEU A 144 -12.94 -2.93 -8.22
C LEU A 144 -14.05 -2.24 -9.02
N SER A 145 -15.23 -2.02 -8.43
CA SER A 145 -16.34 -1.29 -9.05
C SER A 145 -16.03 0.20 -9.33
N ASN A 146 -15.02 0.74 -8.67
CA ASN A 146 -14.54 2.10 -8.86
C ASN A 146 -13.40 2.21 -9.86
N TRP A 147 -12.80 1.09 -10.26
CA TRP A 147 -11.73 1.07 -11.24
C TRP A 147 -12.24 1.46 -12.63
N ARG A 148 -11.39 2.12 -13.39
CA ARG A 148 -11.69 2.61 -14.74
C ARG A 148 -10.68 2.09 -15.72
N ASP A 149 -11.13 1.91 -16.98
CA ASP A 149 -10.25 1.62 -18.10
C ASP A 149 -9.50 2.88 -18.58
N ARG A 150 -8.67 2.74 -19.61
CA ARG A 150 -7.89 3.85 -20.19
C ARG A 150 -8.77 4.98 -20.76
N GLN A 151 -10.02 4.71 -21.08
CA GLN A 151 -10.99 5.69 -21.55
C GLN A 151 -11.80 6.32 -20.42
N GLY A 152 -11.47 5.98 -19.15
CA GLY A 152 -12.16 6.49 -17.97
C GLY A 152 -13.52 5.83 -17.70
N LYS A 153 -13.87 4.74 -18.40
CA LYS A 153 -15.13 4.02 -18.19
C LYS A 153 -14.99 3.01 -17.06
N LYS A 154 -16.04 2.86 -16.29
CA LYS A 154 -16.16 1.77 -15.31
C LYS A 154 -16.18 0.43 -16.05
N LYS A 155 -15.40 -0.52 -15.58
CA LYS A 155 -15.29 -1.87 -16.12
C LYS A 155 -15.38 -2.87 -14.96
N THR A 156 -15.97 -4.02 -15.21
CA THR A 156 -15.92 -5.13 -14.26
C THR A 156 -14.53 -5.75 -14.33
N TYR A 157 -13.76 -5.54 -13.25
CA TYR A 157 -12.42 -6.12 -13.13
C TYR A 157 -12.50 -7.50 -12.47
N THR A 158 -11.68 -8.40 -13.00
CA THR A 158 -11.43 -9.73 -12.43
C THR A 158 -9.92 -9.89 -12.22
N PRO A 159 -9.45 -10.81 -11.37
CA PRO A 159 -8.02 -11.06 -11.21
C PRO A 159 -7.28 -11.30 -12.54
N LYS A 160 -7.90 -12.03 -13.49
CA LYS A 160 -7.33 -12.25 -14.83
C LYS A 160 -7.18 -10.97 -15.64
N LEU A 161 -8.17 -10.07 -15.58
CA LEU A 161 -8.09 -8.78 -16.29
C LEU A 161 -7.05 -7.86 -15.67
N ILE A 162 -6.93 -7.86 -14.34
CA ILE A 162 -5.90 -7.11 -13.62
C ILE A 162 -4.52 -7.63 -14.02
N GLN A 163 -4.34 -8.95 -14.01
CA GLN A 163 -3.10 -9.57 -14.44
C GLN A 163 -2.72 -9.18 -15.86
N ALA A 164 -3.62 -9.35 -16.83
CA ALA A 164 -3.37 -9.01 -18.22
C ALA A 164 -3.02 -7.53 -18.40
N GLU A 165 -3.73 -6.64 -17.69
CA GLU A 165 -3.47 -5.21 -17.75
C GLU A 165 -2.07 -4.84 -17.23
N ILE A 166 -1.63 -5.44 -16.12
CA ILE A 166 -0.32 -5.15 -15.52
C ILE A 166 0.81 -5.76 -16.34
N GLU A 167 0.60 -6.93 -16.93
CA GLU A 167 1.60 -7.58 -17.79
C GLU A 167 1.92 -6.75 -19.06
N GLU A 168 0.99 -5.89 -19.52
CA GLU A 168 1.25 -4.94 -20.62
C GLU A 168 2.34 -3.90 -20.26
N TYR A 169 2.62 -3.69 -18.97
CA TYR A 169 3.62 -2.74 -18.47
C TYR A 169 4.97 -3.37 -18.14
N GLY A 170 5.27 -4.57 -18.68
CA GLY A 170 6.58 -5.20 -18.51
C GLY A 170 6.72 -6.04 -17.23
N PHE A 171 5.62 -6.35 -16.58
CA PHE A 171 5.59 -7.25 -15.43
C PHE A 171 5.25 -8.67 -15.84
N SER A 172 5.55 -9.62 -14.95
CA SER A 172 5.06 -11.01 -14.99
C SER A 172 4.37 -11.34 -13.69
N TYR A 173 3.19 -11.94 -13.76
CA TYR A 173 2.53 -12.46 -12.57
C TYR A 173 3.42 -13.47 -11.85
N ALA A 174 3.58 -13.32 -10.55
CA ALA A 174 4.41 -14.18 -9.72
C ALA A 174 3.59 -15.05 -8.77
N SER A 175 2.69 -14.46 -8.01
CA SER A 175 1.90 -15.17 -7.00
C SER A 175 0.67 -14.38 -6.55
N THR A 176 -0.25 -15.08 -5.89
CA THR A 176 -1.25 -14.46 -5.04
C THR A 176 -1.07 -14.98 -3.61
N CYS A 177 -0.90 -14.06 -2.66
CA CYS A 177 -0.91 -14.37 -1.24
C CYS A 177 -2.30 -14.06 -0.68
N THR A 178 -2.87 -15.00 0.08
CA THR A 178 -4.19 -14.82 0.71
C THR A 178 -4.01 -14.77 2.22
N GLN A 179 -4.34 -13.64 2.81
CA GLN A 179 -4.14 -13.40 4.24
C GLN A 179 -5.23 -12.48 4.81
N LYS A 180 -5.22 -12.26 6.13
CA LYS A 180 -5.98 -11.19 6.76
C LYS A 180 -5.44 -9.84 6.33
N GLY A 181 -6.33 -8.91 6.02
CA GLY A 181 -5.97 -7.57 5.57
C GLY A 181 -6.66 -6.48 6.38
N VAL A 182 -6.08 -5.30 6.41
CA VAL A 182 -6.72 -4.09 6.91
C VAL A 182 -7.27 -3.30 5.74
N HIS A 183 -8.52 -2.92 5.82
CA HIS A 183 -9.23 -2.21 4.78
C HIS A 183 -9.98 -1.01 5.38
N TRP A 184 -10.04 0.07 4.62
CA TRP A 184 -10.72 1.30 5.00
C TRP A 184 -12.06 1.42 4.30
N GLU A 185 -13.16 1.31 5.04
CA GLU A 185 -14.50 1.36 4.45
C GLU A 185 -14.93 2.76 4.02
N LYS A 186 -14.50 3.80 4.71
CA LYS A 186 -15.09 5.15 4.56
C LYS A 186 -14.09 6.29 4.43
N CYS A 187 -12.86 6.02 3.99
CA CYS A 187 -11.88 7.08 3.74
C CYS A 187 -11.78 7.44 2.26
N HIS A 188 -12.90 7.76 1.62
CA HIS A 188 -12.90 8.03 0.18
C HIS A 188 -12.62 9.48 -0.21
N THR A 189 -12.50 10.39 0.76
CA THR A 189 -12.13 11.78 0.47
C THR A 189 -11.46 12.43 1.67
N LEU A 190 -10.52 13.34 1.41
CA LEU A 190 -9.90 14.24 2.38
C LEU A 190 -10.94 14.98 3.29
N TYR A 191 -12.19 15.08 2.85
CA TYR A 191 -13.29 15.70 3.58
C TYR A 191 -13.83 14.87 4.76
N TYR A 192 -13.86 13.54 4.64
CA TYR A 192 -14.40 12.69 5.71
C TYR A 192 -13.43 12.54 6.88
N ILE A 193 -12.14 12.62 6.64
CA ILE A 193 -11.09 12.58 7.66
C ILE A 193 -11.29 13.73 8.66
N LYS A 194 -11.69 14.92 8.20
CA LYS A 194 -11.96 16.09 9.07
C LYS A 194 -13.12 15.88 10.05
N LYS A 195 -14.02 14.94 9.81
CA LYS A 195 -15.22 14.70 10.62
C LYS A 195 -15.09 13.52 11.60
N GLY A 196 -13.96 12.84 11.68
CA GLY A 196 -13.73 11.76 12.63
C GLY A 196 -14.51 10.47 12.36
N ASN A 197 -15.06 10.31 11.15
CA ASN A 197 -15.85 9.13 10.75
C ASN A 197 -14.99 8.16 9.93
N ILE A 198 -13.88 7.73 10.51
CA ILE A 198 -13.03 6.70 9.89
C ILE A 198 -13.47 5.36 10.44
N THR A 199 -13.78 4.43 9.54
CA THR A 199 -14.04 3.04 9.91
C THR A 199 -13.03 2.14 9.21
N PHE A 200 -12.44 1.23 9.98
CA PHE A 200 -11.56 0.19 9.48
C PHE A 200 -12.26 -1.15 9.62
N ASP A 201 -11.95 -2.05 8.70
CA ASP A 201 -12.27 -3.46 8.82
C ASP A 201 -11.01 -4.29 8.76
N ILE A 202 -10.93 -5.31 9.61
CA ILE A 202 -9.98 -6.40 9.42
C ILE A 202 -10.69 -7.44 8.58
N LEU A 203 -10.26 -7.57 7.33
CA LEU A 203 -10.79 -8.56 6.41
C LEU A 203 -10.16 -9.91 6.72
N GLU A 204 -10.98 -10.92 7.00
CA GLU A 204 -10.52 -12.29 7.28
C GLU A 204 -9.77 -12.90 6.11
N LYS A 205 -10.03 -12.42 4.89
CA LYS A 205 -9.38 -12.88 3.67
C LYS A 205 -9.22 -11.75 2.67
N VAL A 206 -7.97 -11.46 2.30
CA VAL A 206 -7.63 -10.61 1.16
C VAL A 206 -6.67 -11.34 0.25
N ASP A 207 -6.84 -11.14 -1.05
CA ASP A 207 -5.95 -11.68 -2.08
C ASP A 207 -5.02 -10.55 -2.57
N VAL A 208 -3.74 -10.68 -2.24
CA VAL A 208 -2.70 -9.77 -2.68
C VAL A 208 -2.00 -10.36 -3.89
N MET A 209 -2.01 -9.65 -5.01
CA MET A 209 -1.39 -10.06 -6.26
C MET A 209 0.02 -9.49 -6.38
N ASN A 210 0.99 -10.34 -6.66
CA ASN A 210 2.40 -9.98 -6.78
C ASN A 210 2.89 -10.18 -8.22
N PHE A 211 3.63 -9.22 -8.73
CA PHE A 211 4.17 -9.18 -10.08
C PHE A 211 5.66 -8.85 -10.04
N VAL A 212 6.45 -9.54 -10.86
CA VAL A 212 7.90 -9.32 -10.99
C VAL A 212 8.17 -8.44 -12.20
N LYS A 213 9.00 -7.40 -12.04
CA LYS A 213 9.57 -6.65 -13.17
C LYS A 213 10.52 -7.55 -13.97
N LYS A 214 10.29 -7.62 -15.28
CA LYS A 214 11.15 -8.34 -16.26
C LYS A 214 12.45 -7.60 -16.51
#